data_ac86be2fcadad20be93a4ee2f802b931
#
_entry.id   ac86be2fcadad20be93a4ee2f802b931
#
_cell.length_a   1.000
_cell.length_b   1.000
_cell.length_c   1.000
_cell.angle_alpha   90.00
_cell.angle_beta   90.00
_cell.angle_gamma   90.00
#
_symmetry.space_group_name_H-M   'P 1'
#
loop_
_entity.id
_entity.type
_entity.pdbx_description
1 polymer ?
#
loop_
_entity_poly.entity_id
_entity_poly.type
_entity_poly.pdbx_seq_one_letter_code
_entity_poly.pdbx_strand_id
1 'polypeptide(L)'
;KVAGRVDNTLGKKPVTQWNTIGEIKGTEWPDQVVILGAHLDSWDLGTGTTDNGTGSMVVLEAARAIMQSGLKPKRTMRFILFSGEEEGLLGSAAYAAKHAGEAAKIQAVLVLDNGTGMITGMALQGRNQDAQLWTDLLAPVAFLGAAKVREGNKGGTDHLSFIPYGVPGWNYDQESRG
;
A
#
# COMPACT_ATOMS: atom_id res chain seq x y z
N LYS A 1 5.89 -36.59 -17.68
CA LYS A 1 6.12 -35.32 -18.38
C LYS A 1 4.77 -34.76 -18.79
N VAL A 2 4.48 -33.53 -18.41
CA VAL A 2 3.32 -32.79 -18.88
C VAL A 2 3.85 -31.79 -19.92
N ALA A 3 3.22 -31.69 -21.08
CA ALA A 3 3.48 -30.70 -22.09
C ALA A 3 2.21 -29.89 -22.31
N GLY A 4 2.34 -28.60 -22.34
CA GLY A 4 1.22 -27.69 -22.60
C GLY A 4 1.66 -26.60 -23.58
N ARG A 5 0.69 -26.02 -24.29
CA ARG A 5 0.88 -24.86 -25.15
C ARG A 5 -0.09 -23.77 -24.69
N VAL A 6 0.42 -22.58 -24.54
CA VAL A 6 -0.38 -21.38 -24.24
C VAL A 6 -0.21 -20.40 -25.41
N ASP A 7 -1.31 -20.04 -26.02
CA ASP A 7 -1.36 -19.07 -27.11
C ASP A 7 -2.11 -17.82 -26.62
N ASN A 8 -1.39 -16.75 -26.38
CA ASN A 8 -1.95 -15.47 -25.96
C ASN A 8 -1.93 -14.46 -27.12
N THR A 9 -2.98 -13.70 -27.24
CA THR A 9 -3.04 -12.55 -28.16
C THR A 9 -3.06 -11.27 -27.34
N LEU A 10 -1.97 -10.50 -27.41
CA LEU A 10 -1.93 -9.19 -26.78
C LEU A 10 -2.63 -8.15 -27.63
N GLY A 11 -3.35 -7.25 -26.97
CA GLY A 11 -3.95 -6.09 -27.62
C GLY A 11 -2.89 -5.20 -28.25
N LYS A 12 -3.19 -4.65 -29.44
CA LYS A 12 -2.24 -3.79 -30.19
C LYS A 12 -2.16 -2.36 -29.66
N LYS A 13 -3.05 -1.96 -28.76
CA LYS A 13 -3.11 -0.59 -28.23
C LYS A 13 -3.09 -0.61 -26.70
N PRO A 14 -2.37 0.33 -26.08
CA PRO A 14 -2.44 0.54 -24.64
C PRO A 14 -3.87 0.83 -24.20
N VAL A 15 -4.24 0.34 -23.04
CA VAL A 15 -5.51 0.65 -22.37
C VAL A 15 -5.25 1.62 -21.23
N THR A 16 -6.02 2.71 -21.16
CA THR A 16 -5.91 3.66 -20.06
C THR A 16 -6.50 3.05 -18.80
N GLN A 17 -5.73 3.09 -17.73
CA GLN A 17 -6.14 2.67 -16.39
C GLN A 17 -6.12 3.87 -15.43
N TRP A 18 -6.79 3.73 -14.30
CA TRP A 18 -6.97 4.81 -13.34
C TRP A 18 -6.73 4.33 -11.92
N ASN A 19 -5.94 5.07 -11.16
CA ASN A 19 -5.90 4.92 -9.71
C ASN A 19 -7.15 5.57 -9.10
N THR A 20 -7.77 4.91 -8.12
CA THR A 20 -8.87 5.50 -7.36
C THR A 20 -8.33 6.17 -6.11
N ILE A 21 -8.67 7.44 -5.89
CA ILE A 21 -8.11 8.25 -4.81
C ILE A 21 -9.22 8.90 -4.00
N GLY A 22 -9.14 8.75 -2.67
CA GLY A 22 -9.97 9.47 -1.71
C GLY A 22 -9.12 10.15 -0.63
N GLU A 23 -9.61 11.24 -0.05
CA GLU A 23 -8.89 11.97 0.99
C GLU A 23 -9.79 12.34 2.18
N ILE A 24 -9.19 12.26 3.37
CA ILE A 24 -9.69 12.92 4.58
C ILE A 24 -8.71 14.05 4.91
N LYS A 25 -9.18 15.29 4.76
CA LYS A 25 -8.35 16.48 4.93
C LYS A 25 -7.85 16.62 6.37
N GLY A 26 -6.57 16.93 6.53
CA GLY A 26 -5.95 17.20 7.81
C GLY A 26 -6.39 18.54 8.40
N THR A 27 -6.41 18.63 9.72
CA THR A 27 -6.87 19.83 10.45
C THR A 27 -5.75 20.74 10.93
N GLU A 28 -4.55 20.21 11.17
CA GLU A 28 -3.41 21.01 11.65
C GLU A 28 -2.35 21.19 10.56
N TRP A 29 -2.05 20.13 9.82
CA TRP A 29 -1.06 20.11 8.73
C TRP A 29 -1.66 19.53 7.45
N PRO A 30 -2.62 20.24 6.82
CA PRO A 30 -3.35 19.72 5.66
C PRO A 30 -2.48 19.46 4.43
N ASP A 31 -1.31 20.08 4.34
CA ASP A 31 -0.35 19.87 3.25
C ASP A 31 0.59 18.69 3.48
N GLN A 32 0.62 18.12 4.68
CA GLN A 32 1.35 16.88 4.96
C GLN A 32 0.41 15.69 4.75
N VAL A 33 0.87 14.72 3.96
CA VAL A 33 0.05 13.59 3.51
C VAL A 33 0.60 12.27 4.03
N VAL A 34 -0.27 11.44 4.56
CA VAL A 34 -0.01 10.02 4.80
C VAL A 34 -0.86 9.22 3.82
N ILE A 35 -0.23 8.34 3.04
CA ILE A 35 -0.90 7.50 2.05
C ILE A 35 -1.11 6.10 2.63
N LEU A 36 -2.35 5.61 2.52
CA LEU A 36 -2.68 4.20 2.67
C LEU A 36 -3.05 3.66 1.30
N GLY A 37 -2.43 2.57 0.87
CA GLY A 37 -2.60 2.03 -0.46
C GLY A 37 -2.70 0.52 -0.53
N ALA A 38 -3.34 0.06 -1.58
CA ALA A 38 -3.38 -1.32 -2.04
C ALA A 38 -3.64 -1.32 -3.54
N HIS A 39 -3.29 -2.36 -4.26
CA HIS A 39 -3.69 -2.44 -5.66
C HIS A 39 -5.07 -3.07 -5.84
N LEU A 40 -5.72 -2.72 -6.94
CA LEU A 40 -7.08 -3.12 -7.25
C LEU A 40 -7.14 -4.15 -8.38
N ASP A 41 -6.11 -4.19 -9.21
CA ASP A 41 -5.97 -5.15 -10.29
C ASP A 41 -5.57 -6.52 -9.78
N SER A 42 -5.65 -7.52 -10.66
CA SER A 42 -5.26 -8.91 -10.41
C SER A 42 -4.96 -9.59 -11.74
N TRP A 43 -4.30 -10.74 -11.68
CA TRP A 43 -4.02 -11.56 -12.85
C TRP A 43 -5.29 -12.04 -13.54
N ASP A 44 -5.27 -12.00 -14.88
CA ASP A 44 -6.36 -12.47 -15.71
C ASP A 44 -6.68 -13.95 -15.41
N LEU A 45 -7.99 -14.25 -15.45
CA LEU A 45 -8.65 -15.48 -15.00
C LEU A 45 -8.67 -15.69 -13.47
N GLY A 46 -7.92 -14.93 -12.68
CA GLY A 46 -8.03 -14.89 -11.23
C GLY A 46 -9.21 -14.04 -10.77
N THR A 47 -9.69 -14.28 -9.56
CA THR A 47 -10.77 -13.45 -8.96
C THR A 47 -10.21 -12.22 -8.24
N GLY A 48 -8.90 -12.17 -7.98
CA GLY A 48 -8.24 -11.09 -7.24
C GLY A 48 -8.72 -10.94 -5.80
N THR A 49 -9.40 -11.95 -5.25
CA THR A 49 -10.02 -11.83 -3.92
C THR A 49 -8.97 -11.71 -2.83
N THR A 50 -7.93 -12.52 -2.90
CA THR A 50 -6.83 -12.52 -1.93
C THR A 50 -5.78 -11.49 -2.31
N ASP A 51 -5.33 -11.54 -3.54
CA ASP A 51 -4.34 -10.65 -4.14
C ASP A 51 -5.02 -9.80 -5.22
N ASN A 52 -5.35 -8.51 -4.96
CA ASN A 52 -5.22 -7.85 -3.66
C ASN A 52 -6.57 -7.24 -3.23
N GLY A 53 -7.67 -7.95 -3.44
CA GLY A 53 -9.00 -7.56 -2.96
C GLY A 53 -9.03 -7.37 -1.44
N THR A 54 -8.29 -8.19 -0.68
CA THR A 54 -8.19 -8.05 0.79
C THR A 54 -7.55 -6.74 1.19
N GLY A 55 -6.42 -6.37 0.58
CA GLY A 55 -5.75 -5.09 0.85
C GLY A 55 -6.62 -3.91 0.46
N SER A 56 -7.27 -3.96 -0.70
CA SER A 56 -8.20 -2.93 -1.16
C SER A 56 -9.36 -2.73 -0.17
N MET A 57 -9.94 -3.81 0.35
CA MET A 57 -11.00 -3.72 1.35
C MET A 57 -10.53 -3.15 2.69
N VAL A 58 -9.31 -3.49 3.12
CA VAL A 58 -8.73 -2.92 4.35
C VAL A 58 -8.50 -1.41 4.20
N VAL A 59 -8.01 -0.94 3.06
CA VAL A 59 -7.83 0.50 2.78
C VAL A 59 -9.17 1.24 2.82
N LEU A 60 -10.22 0.68 2.20
CA LEU A 60 -11.56 1.26 2.21
C LEU A 60 -12.16 1.24 3.62
N GLU A 61 -12.01 0.15 4.36
CA GLU A 61 -12.51 0.04 5.73
C GLU A 61 -11.80 0.99 6.69
N ALA A 62 -10.49 1.19 6.53
CA ALA A 62 -9.75 2.19 7.30
C ALA A 62 -10.29 3.60 7.06
N ALA A 63 -10.57 3.96 5.81
CA ALA A 63 -11.19 5.24 5.48
C ALA A 63 -12.57 5.38 6.12
N ARG A 64 -13.41 4.34 6.01
CA ARG A 64 -14.75 4.30 6.60
C ARG A 64 -14.69 4.44 8.14
N ALA A 65 -13.82 3.67 8.79
CA ALA A 65 -13.69 3.66 10.25
C ALA A 65 -13.25 5.03 10.78
N ILE A 66 -12.26 5.67 10.13
CA ILE A 66 -11.81 7.01 10.52
C ILE A 66 -12.94 8.02 10.36
N MET A 67 -13.66 8.00 9.25
CA MET A 67 -14.78 8.91 9.03
C MET A 67 -15.90 8.71 10.06
N GLN A 68 -16.24 7.46 10.37
CA GLN A 68 -17.32 7.15 11.34
C GLN A 68 -16.93 7.39 12.78
N SER A 69 -15.65 7.29 13.13
CA SER A 69 -15.18 7.56 14.50
C SER A 69 -15.34 9.03 14.92
N GLY A 70 -15.54 9.94 13.98
CA GLY A 70 -15.55 11.37 14.21
C GLY A 70 -14.17 11.99 14.50
N LEU A 71 -13.11 11.17 14.51
CA LEU A 71 -11.74 11.64 14.67
C LEU A 71 -11.33 12.53 13.50
N LYS A 72 -10.61 13.59 13.82
CA LYS A 72 -10.07 14.52 12.84
C LYS A 72 -8.57 14.30 12.73
N PRO A 73 -8.06 13.74 11.62
CA PRO A 73 -6.63 13.55 11.46
C PRO A 73 -5.92 14.91 11.43
N LYS A 74 -4.74 14.97 12.01
CA LYS A 74 -3.91 16.21 11.97
C LYS A 74 -3.33 16.44 10.59
N ARG A 75 -2.90 15.37 9.91
CA ARG A 75 -2.41 15.37 8.52
C ARG A 75 -3.48 14.86 7.58
N THR A 76 -3.41 15.22 6.33
CA THR A 76 -4.28 14.64 5.30
C THR A 76 -3.96 13.15 5.15
N MET A 77 -4.99 12.33 5.23
CA MET A 77 -4.91 10.91 4.92
C MET A 77 -5.43 10.69 3.50
N ARG A 78 -4.60 10.11 2.66
CA ARG A 78 -4.94 9.79 1.27
C ARG A 78 -5.01 8.28 1.11
N PHE A 79 -6.12 7.81 0.59
CA PHE A 79 -6.38 6.40 0.33
C PHE A 79 -6.30 6.19 -1.17
N ILE A 80 -5.45 5.25 -1.60
CA ILE A 80 -5.23 5.01 -3.03
C ILE A 80 -5.39 3.52 -3.32
N LEU A 81 -6.25 3.21 -4.29
CA LEU A 81 -6.29 1.91 -4.92
C LEU A 81 -5.56 2.04 -6.26
N PHE A 82 -4.41 1.40 -6.34
CA PHE A 82 -3.54 1.44 -7.52
C PHE A 82 -4.02 0.46 -8.59
N SER A 83 -3.73 0.76 -9.86
CA SER A 83 -4.00 -0.14 -10.99
C SER A 83 -2.69 -0.54 -11.67
N GLY A 84 -2.64 -1.76 -12.21
CA GLY A 84 -1.48 -2.25 -12.94
C GLY A 84 -0.28 -2.54 -12.05
N GLU A 85 -0.53 -2.99 -10.83
CA GLU A 85 0.51 -3.47 -9.93
C GLU A 85 1.14 -4.73 -10.51
N GLU A 86 0.32 -5.67 -10.91
CA GLU A 86 0.68 -7.00 -11.41
C GLU A 86 1.50 -6.94 -12.72
N GLU A 87 1.37 -5.87 -13.49
CA GLU A 87 2.15 -5.60 -14.69
C GLU A 87 3.42 -4.76 -14.42
N GLY A 88 3.80 -4.58 -13.16
CA GLY A 88 5.04 -3.91 -12.74
C GLY A 88 4.85 -2.54 -12.12
N LEU A 89 3.93 -2.41 -11.18
CA LEU A 89 3.72 -1.20 -10.37
C LEU A 89 3.32 0.03 -11.19
N LEU A 90 2.62 -0.16 -12.32
CA LEU A 90 2.39 0.91 -13.30
C LEU A 90 1.64 2.11 -12.71
N GLY A 91 0.60 1.85 -11.92
CA GLY A 91 -0.25 2.88 -11.34
C GLY A 91 0.46 3.68 -10.26
N SER A 92 1.16 3.02 -9.36
CA SER A 92 1.91 3.70 -8.29
C SER A 92 3.13 4.45 -8.83
N ALA A 93 3.83 3.87 -9.83
CA ALA A 93 4.95 4.54 -10.48
C ALA A 93 4.49 5.82 -11.21
N ALA A 94 3.40 5.74 -11.98
CA ALA A 94 2.83 6.92 -12.63
C ALA A 94 2.36 7.97 -11.63
N TYR A 95 1.76 7.55 -10.53
CA TYR A 95 1.34 8.44 -9.46
C TYR A 95 2.54 9.13 -8.81
N ALA A 96 3.57 8.38 -8.37
CA ALA A 96 4.76 8.92 -7.74
C ALA A 96 5.51 9.90 -8.65
N ALA A 97 5.67 9.56 -9.93
CA ALA A 97 6.29 10.44 -10.92
C ALA A 97 5.50 11.75 -11.10
N LYS A 98 4.16 11.67 -11.23
CA LYS A 98 3.28 12.85 -11.37
C LYS A 98 3.36 13.77 -10.17
N HIS A 99 3.51 13.22 -8.97
CA HIS A 99 3.56 13.94 -7.70
C HIS A 99 4.98 14.13 -7.13
N ALA A 100 6.02 13.94 -7.94
CA ALA A 100 7.42 14.07 -7.51
C ALA A 100 7.72 15.45 -6.88
N GLY A 101 7.11 16.52 -7.40
CA GLY A 101 7.22 17.87 -6.83
C GLY A 101 6.59 18.02 -5.43
N GLU A 102 5.75 17.08 -5.03
CA GLU A 102 5.08 17.07 -3.72
C GLU A 102 5.70 16.03 -2.76
N ALA A 103 6.73 15.30 -3.19
CA ALA A 103 7.32 14.20 -2.43
C ALA A 103 7.69 14.58 -0.98
N ALA A 104 8.24 15.78 -0.77
CA ALA A 104 8.58 16.28 0.57
C ALA A 104 7.36 16.47 1.50
N LYS A 105 6.15 16.54 0.95
CA LYS A 105 4.90 16.63 1.71
C LYS A 105 4.36 15.26 2.10
N ILE A 106 4.76 14.19 1.42
CA ILE A 106 4.32 12.84 1.70
C ILE A 106 5.18 12.27 2.84
N GLN A 107 4.57 12.10 4.00
CA GLN A 107 5.25 11.68 5.23
C GLN A 107 5.48 10.17 5.30
N ALA A 108 4.56 9.40 4.73
CA ALA A 108 4.61 7.94 4.71
C ALA A 108 3.68 7.38 3.63
N VAL A 109 4.07 6.25 3.06
CA VAL A 109 3.23 5.40 2.22
C VAL A 109 3.15 4.03 2.86
N LEU A 110 1.96 3.62 3.24
CA LEU A 110 1.66 2.36 3.90
C LEU A 110 0.83 1.50 2.95
N VAL A 111 1.36 0.37 2.55
CA VAL A 111 0.70 -0.55 1.62
C VAL A 111 0.35 -1.84 2.33
N LEU A 112 -0.77 -2.43 1.98
CA LEU A 112 -1.15 -3.78 2.39
C LEU A 112 -1.36 -4.64 1.15
N ASP A 113 -0.44 -5.59 1.00
CA ASP A 113 -0.37 -6.46 -0.18
C ASP A 113 0.33 -7.76 0.19
N ASN A 114 -0.40 -8.68 0.86
CA ASN A 114 0.18 -9.94 1.34
C ASN A 114 -0.85 -11.06 1.54
N GLY A 115 -2.08 -10.88 1.12
CA GLY A 115 -3.13 -11.88 1.30
C GLY A 115 -3.96 -11.70 2.58
N THR A 116 -4.37 -12.80 3.22
CA THR A 116 -5.46 -12.83 4.19
C THR A 116 -5.04 -13.01 5.65
N GLY A 117 -3.77 -13.04 5.97
CA GLY A 117 -3.29 -13.24 7.34
C GLY A 117 -3.43 -12.00 8.23
N MET A 118 -3.30 -12.19 9.53
CA MET A 118 -3.20 -11.06 10.46
C MET A 118 -1.91 -10.27 10.21
N ILE A 119 -1.98 -8.96 10.33
CA ILE A 119 -0.78 -8.11 10.35
C ILE A 119 0.03 -8.50 11.59
N THR A 120 1.31 -8.84 11.38
CA THR A 120 2.23 -9.23 12.46
C THR A 120 3.24 -8.14 12.79
N GLY A 121 3.46 -7.21 11.88
CA GLY A 121 4.41 -6.12 12.08
C GLY A 121 4.86 -5.47 10.78
N MET A 122 6.12 -5.08 10.74
CA MET A 122 6.67 -4.29 9.64
C MET A 122 8.18 -4.53 9.43
N ALA A 123 8.60 -4.54 8.17
CA ALA A 123 10.01 -4.45 7.79
C ALA A 123 10.40 -2.98 7.61
N LEU A 124 11.57 -2.59 8.10
CA LEU A 124 12.00 -1.17 8.18
C LEU A 124 12.45 -0.57 6.83
N GLN A 125 12.51 -1.33 5.76
CA GLN A 125 12.93 -0.86 4.42
C GLN A 125 14.28 -0.11 4.43
N GLY A 126 15.26 -0.67 5.17
CA GLY A 126 16.57 -0.06 5.35
C GLY A 126 16.59 1.19 6.24
N ARG A 127 15.47 1.59 6.80
CA ARG A 127 15.33 2.76 7.69
C ARG A 127 15.43 2.36 9.16
N ASN A 128 16.53 1.74 9.56
CA ASN A 128 16.70 1.16 10.90
C ASN A 128 16.59 2.20 12.02
N GLN A 129 16.84 3.47 11.73
CA GLN A 129 16.62 4.59 12.65
C GLN A 129 15.14 4.75 13.06
N ASP A 130 14.21 4.24 12.27
CA ASP A 130 12.77 4.34 12.53
C ASP A 130 12.23 3.19 13.41
N ALA A 131 13.08 2.28 13.88
CA ALA A 131 12.67 1.10 14.64
C ALA A 131 11.88 1.45 15.92
N GLN A 132 12.36 2.43 16.70
CA GLN A 132 11.66 2.86 17.91
C GLN A 132 10.30 3.50 17.57
N LEU A 133 10.26 4.35 16.55
CA LEU A 133 9.01 4.95 16.06
C LEU A 133 7.96 3.88 15.74
N TRP A 134 8.34 2.85 14.97
CA TRP A 134 7.42 1.78 14.62
C TRP A 134 7.02 0.92 15.82
N THR A 135 7.93 0.68 16.76
CA THR A 135 7.60 -0.01 18.02
C THR A 135 6.53 0.76 18.80
N ASP A 136 6.70 2.07 18.93
CA ASP A 136 5.74 2.92 19.63
C ASP A 136 4.38 3.01 18.92
N LEU A 137 4.39 3.10 17.58
CA LEU A 137 3.17 3.14 16.77
C LEU A 137 2.38 1.82 16.81
N LEU A 138 3.06 0.69 16.89
CA LEU A 138 2.43 -0.63 16.95
C LEU A 138 2.03 -1.03 18.38
N ALA A 139 2.59 -0.41 19.41
CA ALA A 139 2.31 -0.75 20.81
C ALA A 139 0.81 -0.78 21.16
N PRO A 140 -0.04 0.18 20.72
CA PRO A 140 -1.48 0.15 21.03
C PRO A 140 -2.23 -1.03 20.42
N VAL A 141 -1.69 -1.66 19.38
CA VAL A 141 -2.31 -2.79 18.66
C VAL A 141 -1.53 -4.10 18.83
N ALA A 142 -0.48 -4.11 19.66
CA ALA A 142 0.36 -5.27 19.89
C ALA A 142 -0.43 -6.48 20.41
N PHE A 143 -1.51 -6.24 21.19
CA PHE A 143 -2.41 -7.29 21.68
C PHE A 143 -3.17 -8.03 20.57
N LEU A 144 -3.25 -7.44 19.38
CA LEU A 144 -3.80 -8.08 18.16
C LEU A 144 -2.76 -8.88 17.37
N GLY A 145 -1.50 -8.92 17.83
CA GLY A 145 -0.41 -9.62 17.16
C GLY A 145 0.51 -8.74 16.31
N ALA A 146 0.14 -7.50 16.05
CA ALA A 146 0.92 -6.55 15.24
C ALA A 146 2.00 -5.86 16.10
N ALA A 147 3.09 -6.57 16.41
CA ALA A 147 4.14 -6.05 17.30
C ALA A 147 5.57 -6.19 16.76
N LYS A 148 5.77 -6.92 15.67
CA LYS A 148 7.13 -7.19 15.17
C LYS A 148 7.66 -6.01 14.35
N VAL A 149 8.81 -5.49 14.75
CA VAL A 149 9.59 -4.54 13.95
C VAL A 149 10.91 -5.22 13.61
N ARG A 150 11.21 -5.35 12.32
CA ARG A 150 12.40 -6.06 11.87
C ARG A 150 13.19 -5.27 10.84
N GLU A 151 14.47 -5.47 10.85
CA GLU A 151 15.36 -4.98 9.78
C GLU A 151 15.05 -5.66 8.45
N GLY A 152 15.61 -5.09 7.39
CA GLY A 152 15.50 -5.60 6.04
C GLY A 152 14.40 -4.94 5.21
N ASN A 153 14.27 -5.43 4.00
CA ASN A 153 13.34 -4.89 3.01
C ASN A 153 12.23 -5.89 2.71
N LYS A 154 11.10 -5.36 2.32
CA LYS A 154 10.02 -6.11 1.69
C LYS A 154 9.86 -5.56 0.27
N GLY A 155 9.82 -6.45 -0.70
CA GLY A 155 9.74 -6.10 -2.11
C GLY A 155 8.34 -6.35 -2.69
N GLY A 156 8.22 -6.15 -3.99
CA GLY A 156 7.13 -6.65 -4.79
C GLY A 156 5.81 -5.91 -4.71
N THR A 157 5.77 -4.63 -4.25
CA THR A 157 4.51 -3.89 -4.22
C THR A 157 4.68 -2.37 -4.26
N ASP A 158 3.59 -1.65 -4.38
CA ASP A 158 3.42 -0.24 -4.73
C ASP A 158 4.22 0.77 -3.89
N HIS A 159 4.51 0.46 -2.61
CA HIS A 159 5.34 1.35 -1.78
C HIS A 159 6.73 1.63 -2.38
N LEU A 160 7.25 0.68 -3.18
CA LEU A 160 8.55 0.79 -3.83
C LEU A 160 8.62 1.95 -4.82
N SER A 161 7.50 2.28 -5.46
CA SER A 161 7.42 3.37 -6.44
C SER A 161 7.72 4.75 -5.85
N PHE A 162 7.59 4.92 -4.54
CA PHE A 162 7.78 6.19 -3.85
C PHE A 162 9.19 6.39 -3.31
N ILE A 163 9.89 5.30 -3.00
CA ILE A 163 11.25 5.32 -2.41
C ILE A 163 12.26 6.11 -3.24
N PRO A 164 12.30 6.00 -4.60
CA PRO A 164 13.22 6.77 -5.42
C PRO A 164 13.05 8.29 -5.32
N TYR A 165 11.88 8.75 -4.87
CA TYR A 165 11.59 10.17 -4.65
C TYR A 165 11.86 10.62 -3.21
N GLY A 166 12.49 9.78 -2.39
CA GLY A 166 12.80 10.07 -0.99
C GLY A 166 11.61 9.94 -0.03
N VAL A 167 10.49 9.43 -0.50
CA VAL A 167 9.29 9.21 0.32
C VAL A 167 9.43 7.89 1.07
N PRO A 168 9.27 7.88 2.41
CA PRO A 168 9.24 6.64 3.17
C PRO A 168 8.04 5.76 2.78
N GLY A 169 8.32 4.51 2.39
CA GLY A 169 7.29 3.57 1.98
C GLY A 169 7.47 2.21 2.65
N TRP A 170 6.37 1.60 3.09
CA TRP A 170 6.36 0.32 3.76
C TRP A 170 5.18 -0.55 3.32
N ASN A 171 5.40 -1.86 3.34
CA ASN A 171 4.38 -2.89 3.25
C ASN A 171 4.38 -3.68 4.56
N TYR A 172 3.19 -3.88 5.15
CA TYR A 172 3.05 -4.62 6.40
C TYR A 172 3.44 -6.10 6.24
N ASP A 173 3.98 -6.69 7.31
CA ASP A 173 4.14 -8.13 7.40
C ASP A 173 2.82 -8.77 7.86
N GLN A 174 2.44 -9.88 7.24
CA GLN A 174 1.26 -10.67 7.60
C GLN A 174 1.63 -12.14 7.82
N GLU A 175 0.78 -12.86 8.54
CA GLU A 175 0.82 -14.31 8.56
C GLU A 175 0.47 -14.82 7.16
N SER A 176 1.18 -15.85 6.70
CA SER A 176 0.79 -16.54 5.48
C SER A 176 -0.41 -17.45 5.77
N ARG A 177 -1.55 -17.12 5.21
CA ARG A 177 -2.78 -17.94 5.25
C ARG A 177 -3.38 -18.00 3.85
N GLY A 178 -3.00 -19.03 3.11
CA GLY A 178 -3.49 -19.30 1.74
C GLY A 178 -2.44 -19.15 0.71
#